data_31b47f2ce65847f5534f752b843aa48e
#
_entry.id   31b47f2ce65847f5534f752b843aa48e
#
_cell.length_a   1.000
_cell.length_b   1.000
_cell.length_c   1.000
_cell.angle_alpha   90.00
_cell.angle_beta   90.00
_cell.angle_gamma   90.00
#
_symmetry.space_group_name_H-M   'P 1'
#
loop_
_entity.id
_entity.type
_entity.pdbx_description
1 polymer ?
#
loop_
_entity_poly.entity_id
_entity_poly.type
_entity_poly.pdbx_seq_one_letter_code
_entity_poly.pdbx_strand_id
1 'polypeptide(L)'
;MPINAKYLFVASMDVDPDKAALFNEVYDTEHVPNLLKVPGVHAVTRMESEPFVISIGGEDKRIEQTSPRYSACYEIDGPHVLVSREWAKAGEAGRWPSEVRPFTRNRRHALYKIR
;
A
#
# COMPACT_ATOMS: atom_id res chain seq x y z
N MET A 1 7.05 -14.09 16.13
CA MET A 1 7.19 -13.01 15.12
C MET A 1 5.94 -12.14 15.12
N PRO A 2 6.08 -10.81 15.10
CA PRO A 2 4.91 -9.90 15.06
C PRO A 2 4.11 -10.02 13.75
N ILE A 3 4.77 -10.37 12.65
CA ILE A 3 4.08 -10.60 11.38
C ILE A 3 3.88 -12.11 11.21
N ASN A 4 2.62 -12.53 11.11
CA ASN A 4 2.27 -13.94 11.00
C ASN A 4 2.07 -14.40 9.57
N ALA A 5 1.85 -13.51 8.63
CA ALA A 5 1.71 -13.85 7.23
C ALA A 5 3.04 -14.28 6.62
N LYS A 6 2.98 -15.10 5.58
CA LYS A 6 4.17 -15.55 4.87
C LYS A 6 4.67 -14.55 3.84
N TYR A 7 3.79 -13.68 3.38
CA TYR A 7 4.09 -12.70 2.34
C TYR A 7 3.51 -11.34 2.67
N LEU A 8 4.26 -10.31 2.26
CA LEU A 8 3.79 -8.92 2.31
C LEU A 8 3.75 -8.38 0.90
N PHE A 9 2.60 -7.86 0.50
CA PHE A 9 2.46 -7.11 -0.75
C PHE A 9 2.39 -5.63 -0.40
N VAL A 10 3.25 -4.82 -1.02
CA VAL A 10 3.30 -3.38 -0.74
C VAL A 10 2.97 -2.62 -2.02
N ALA A 11 1.89 -1.85 -1.97
CA ALA A 11 1.49 -0.95 -3.04
C ALA A 11 1.81 0.47 -2.61
N SER A 12 2.64 1.15 -3.39
CA SER A 12 3.07 2.51 -3.09
C SER A 12 2.71 3.44 -4.23
N MET A 13 2.35 4.69 -3.91
CA MET A 13 1.99 5.67 -4.93
C MET A 13 1.99 7.08 -4.37
N ASP A 14 2.07 8.04 -5.28
CA ASP A 14 1.78 9.43 -5.00
C ASP A 14 0.39 9.74 -5.54
N VAL A 15 -0.19 10.83 -5.07
CA VAL A 15 -1.50 11.30 -5.55
C VAL A 15 -1.42 12.81 -5.79
N ASP A 16 -2.19 13.29 -6.75
CA ASP A 16 -2.30 14.73 -7.01
C ASP A 16 -2.70 15.45 -5.72
N PRO A 17 -2.03 16.56 -5.35
CA PRO A 17 -2.27 17.23 -4.06
C PRO A 17 -3.72 17.64 -3.81
N ASP A 18 -4.44 18.05 -4.85
CA ASP A 18 -5.85 18.42 -4.74
C ASP A 18 -6.78 17.23 -4.56
N LYS A 19 -6.27 16.00 -4.74
CA LYS A 19 -7.02 14.76 -4.55
C LYS A 19 -6.59 13.99 -3.31
N ALA A 20 -5.63 14.49 -2.55
CA ALA A 20 -5.08 13.76 -1.40
C ALA A 20 -6.14 13.46 -0.34
N ALA A 21 -7.01 14.41 -0.04
CA ALA A 21 -8.06 14.20 0.95
C ALA A 21 -9.03 13.10 0.51
N LEU A 22 -9.46 13.14 -0.75
CA LEU A 22 -10.35 12.10 -1.29
C LEU A 22 -9.64 10.75 -1.35
N PHE A 23 -8.38 10.73 -1.77
CA PHE A 23 -7.56 9.53 -1.81
C PHE A 23 -7.55 8.84 -0.44
N ASN A 24 -7.25 9.59 0.61
CA ASN A 24 -7.17 9.02 1.96
C ASN A 24 -8.54 8.54 2.45
N GLU A 25 -9.59 9.33 2.20
CA GLU A 25 -10.94 8.93 2.59
C GLU A 25 -11.38 7.62 1.92
N VAL A 26 -11.25 7.56 0.59
CA VAL A 26 -11.67 6.38 -0.17
C VAL A 26 -10.81 5.17 0.17
N TYR A 27 -9.51 5.38 0.34
CA TYR A 27 -8.61 4.30 0.71
C TYR A 27 -9.00 3.68 2.04
N ASP A 28 -9.24 4.52 3.05
CA ASP A 28 -9.54 4.06 4.41
C ASP A 28 -10.96 3.51 4.57
N THR A 29 -11.94 4.10 3.89
CA THR A 29 -13.35 3.74 4.10
C THR A 29 -13.89 2.73 3.10
N GLU A 30 -13.24 2.58 1.93
CA GLU A 30 -13.74 1.68 0.87
C GLU A 30 -12.69 0.68 0.41
N HIS A 31 -11.54 1.13 -0.03
CA HIS A 31 -10.54 0.28 -0.67
C HIS A 31 -9.97 -0.76 0.28
N VAL A 32 -9.49 -0.34 1.45
CA VAL A 32 -8.96 -1.25 2.47
C VAL A 32 -10.05 -2.21 2.97
N PRO A 33 -11.24 -1.75 3.37
CA PRO A 33 -12.30 -2.68 3.79
C PRO A 33 -12.69 -3.69 2.73
N ASN A 34 -12.72 -3.28 1.46
CA ASN A 34 -13.04 -4.20 0.37
C ASN A 34 -11.97 -5.26 0.19
N LEU A 35 -10.69 -4.85 0.23
CA LEU A 35 -9.58 -5.79 0.08
C LEU A 35 -9.41 -6.73 1.27
N LEU A 36 -9.78 -6.28 2.47
CA LEU A 36 -9.76 -7.13 3.66
C LEU A 36 -10.73 -8.30 3.59
N LYS A 37 -11.74 -8.21 2.73
CA LYS A 37 -12.71 -9.30 2.53
C LYS A 37 -12.20 -10.37 1.58
N VAL A 38 -11.10 -10.14 0.89
CA VAL A 38 -10.54 -11.09 -0.07
C VAL A 38 -9.94 -12.28 0.69
N PRO A 39 -10.28 -13.52 0.31
CA PRO A 39 -9.67 -14.70 0.93
C PRO A 39 -8.14 -14.65 0.79
N GLY A 40 -7.45 -14.87 1.89
CA GLY A 40 -6.00 -14.83 1.93
C GLY A 40 -5.40 -13.47 2.29
N VAL A 41 -6.21 -12.43 2.45
CA VAL A 41 -5.78 -11.13 2.97
C VAL A 41 -6.09 -11.07 4.45
N HIS A 42 -5.07 -10.94 5.29
CA HIS A 42 -5.21 -11.00 6.74
C HIS A 42 -5.17 -9.65 7.42
N ALA A 43 -4.41 -8.71 6.86
CA ALA A 43 -4.29 -7.37 7.43
C ALA A 43 -3.84 -6.41 6.35
N VAL A 44 -4.20 -5.15 6.51
CA VAL A 44 -3.74 -4.06 5.66
C VAL A 44 -3.32 -2.91 6.56
N THR A 45 -2.10 -2.44 6.38
CA THR A 45 -1.55 -1.32 7.15
C THR A 45 -1.16 -0.21 6.16
N ARG A 46 -1.70 0.98 6.38
CA ARG A 46 -1.33 2.14 5.58
C ARG A 46 -0.14 2.85 6.21
N MET A 47 0.74 3.35 5.34
CA MET A 47 1.97 4.01 5.76
C MET A 47 2.18 5.28 4.93
N GLU A 48 2.86 6.25 5.51
CA GLU A 48 3.26 7.47 4.83
C GLU A 48 4.75 7.64 5.04
N SER A 49 5.49 7.89 3.96
CA SER A 49 6.93 8.10 4.04
C SER A 49 7.26 9.49 4.59
N GLU A 50 8.37 9.60 5.29
CA GLU A 50 8.85 10.89 5.75
C GLU A 50 10.38 10.93 5.73
N PRO A 51 11.00 12.12 5.62
CA PRO A 51 12.45 12.24 5.71
C PRO A 51 12.97 11.82 7.08
N PHE A 52 14.19 11.32 7.12
CA PHE A 52 14.79 10.90 8.39
C PHE A 52 16.30 11.01 8.33
N VAL A 53 16.94 10.88 9.49
CA VAL A 53 18.39 10.84 9.62
C VAL A 53 18.77 9.46 10.11
N ILE A 54 19.80 8.90 9.51
CA ILE A 54 20.32 7.58 9.89
C ILE A 54 21.85 7.66 10.01
N SER A 55 22.39 6.98 11.01
CA SER A 55 23.83 6.88 11.19
C SER A 55 24.35 5.68 10.41
N ILE A 56 25.25 5.94 9.45
CA ILE A 56 25.86 4.90 8.62
C ILE A 56 27.36 5.18 8.53
N GLY A 57 28.17 4.18 8.87
CA GLY A 57 29.61 4.30 8.77
C GLY A 57 30.21 5.40 9.66
N GLY A 58 29.58 5.66 10.80
CA GLY A 58 30.04 6.68 11.73
C GLY A 58 29.59 8.08 11.38
N GLU A 59 28.76 8.26 10.37
CA GLU A 59 28.25 9.57 9.95
C GLU A 59 26.72 9.58 9.97
N ASP A 60 26.16 10.72 10.37
CA ASP A 60 24.74 10.94 10.27
C ASP A 60 24.39 11.43 8.87
N LYS A 61 23.51 10.71 8.21
CA LYS A 61 23.07 11.02 6.84
C LYS A 61 21.59 11.31 6.82
N ARG A 62 21.24 12.42 6.16
CA ARG A 62 19.83 12.76 5.99
C ARG A 62 19.31 12.13 4.70
N ILE A 63 18.19 11.43 4.85
CA ILE A 63 17.48 10.78 3.74
C ILE A 63 16.23 11.60 3.46
N GLU A 64 16.19 12.23 2.29
CA GLU A 64 15.10 13.09 1.88
C GLU A 64 14.03 12.37 1.05
N GLN A 65 14.27 11.12 0.71
CA GLN A 65 13.36 10.39 -0.14
C GLN A 65 11.97 10.25 0.50
N THR A 66 10.98 10.81 -0.12
CA THR A 66 9.59 10.78 0.34
C THR A 66 8.65 10.24 -0.74
N SER A 67 9.17 9.86 -1.90
CA SER A 67 8.37 9.35 -3.02
C SER A 67 8.63 7.85 -3.21
N PRO A 68 7.59 7.04 -3.38
CA PRO A 68 6.18 7.40 -3.25
C PRO A 68 5.82 7.72 -1.81
N ARG A 69 4.90 8.67 -1.65
CA ARG A 69 4.52 9.16 -0.33
C ARG A 69 3.68 8.17 0.46
N TYR A 70 2.72 7.54 -0.21
CA TYR A 70 1.77 6.65 0.45
C TYR A 70 2.03 5.20 0.09
N SER A 71 1.92 4.32 1.08
CA SER A 71 2.04 2.88 0.88
C SER A 71 0.96 2.15 1.66
N ALA A 72 0.58 0.99 1.15
CA ALA A 72 -0.27 0.06 1.88
C ALA A 72 0.43 -1.30 1.88
N CYS A 73 0.57 -1.89 3.06
CA CYS A 73 1.18 -3.19 3.23
C CYS A 73 0.09 -4.21 3.52
N TYR A 74 -0.01 -5.22 2.67
CA TYR A 74 -1.01 -6.27 2.75
C TYR A 74 -0.32 -7.56 3.23
N GLU A 75 -0.80 -8.08 4.35
CA GLU A 75 -0.35 -9.40 4.84
C GLU A 75 -1.22 -10.45 4.15
N ILE A 76 -0.60 -11.27 3.32
CA ILE A 76 -1.32 -12.21 2.46
C ILE A 76 -0.73 -13.61 2.54
N ASP A 77 -1.52 -14.61 2.15
CA ASP A 77 -1.08 -16.01 2.14
C ASP A 77 -0.01 -16.29 1.09
N GLY A 78 -0.07 -15.62 -0.05
CA GLY A 78 0.89 -15.84 -1.12
C GLY A 78 0.54 -15.08 -2.38
N PRO A 79 1.39 -15.18 -3.42
CA PRO A 79 1.18 -14.47 -4.69
C PRO A 79 -0.15 -14.80 -5.37
N HIS A 80 -0.68 -16.00 -5.14
CA HIS A 80 -1.95 -16.43 -5.76
C HIS A 80 -3.13 -15.52 -5.38
N VAL A 81 -3.06 -14.88 -4.21
CA VAL A 81 -4.11 -13.96 -3.75
C VAL A 81 -4.25 -12.79 -4.72
N LEU A 82 -3.12 -12.29 -5.24
CA LEU A 82 -3.07 -11.10 -6.09
C LEU A 82 -3.64 -11.30 -7.48
N VAL A 83 -3.80 -12.55 -7.91
CA VAL A 83 -4.40 -12.89 -9.21
C VAL A 83 -5.74 -13.61 -9.03
N SER A 84 -6.28 -13.62 -7.82
CA SER A 84 -7.58 -14.21 -7.56
C SER A 84 -8.70 -13.33 -8.13
N ARG A 85 -9.82 -13.97 -8.41
CA ARG A 85 -11.02 -13.27 -8.90
C ARG A 85 -11.52 -12.28 -7.85
N GLU A 86 -11.47 -12.67 -6.59
CA GLU A 86 -11.92 -11.85 -5.47
C GLU A 86 -11.06 -10.58 -5.31
N TRP A 87 -9.74 -10.72 -5.46
CA TRP A 87 -8.84 -9.56 -5.44
C TRP A 87 -9.15 -8.59 -6.58
N ALA A 88 -9.28 -9.13 -7.79
CA ALA A 88 -9.57 -8.31 -8.97
C ALA A 88 -10.88 -7.54 -8.81
N LYS A 89 -11.91 -8.21 -8.29
CA LYS A 89 -13.21 -7.59 -8.06
C LYS A 89 -13.14 -6.52 -6.97
N ALA A 90 -12.48 -6.81 -5.86
CA ALA A 90 -12.35 -5.88 -4.74
C ALA A 90 -11.59 -4.62 -5.14
N GLY A 91 -10.56 -4.76 -5.96
CA GLY A 91 -9.76 -3.63 -6.42
C GLY A 91 -10.54 -2.67 -7.32
N GLU A 92 -11.63 -3.11 -7.91
CA GLU A 92 -12.46 -2.28 -8.79
C GLU A 92 -13.76 -1.82 -8.13
N ALA A 93 -13.94 -2.10 -6.83
CA ALA A 93 -15.16 -1.73 -6.12
C ALA A 93 -15.12 -0.28 -5.65
N GLY A 94 -16.30 0.33 -5.52
CA GLY A 94 -16.48 1.66 -4.97
C GLY A 94 -15.95 2.78 -5.86
N ARG A 95 -15.54 3.87 -5.22
CA ARG A 95 -15.08 5.08 -5.91
C ARG A 95 -13.62 5.03 -6.36
N TRP A 96 -12.88 4.00 -5.93
CA TRP A 96 -11.45 3.91 -6.20
C TRP A 96 -11.09 4.01 -7.69
N PRO A 97 -11.66 3.17 -8.58
CA PRO A 97 -11.20 3.13 -9.97
C PRO A 97 -11.52 4.40 -10.77
N SER A 98 -12.64 5.06 -10.48
CA SER A 98 -13.06 6.21 -11.28
C SER A 98 -12.67 7.56 -10.68
N GLU A 99 -12.66 7.67 -9.35
CA GLU A 99 -12.48 8.95 -8.69
C GLU A 99 -11.10 9.15 -8.08
N VAL A 100 -10.34 8.07 -7.88
CA VAL A 100 -9.05 8.14 -7.19
C VAL A 100 -7.91 7.63 -8.06
N ARG A 101 -8.00 6.40 -8.57
CA ARG A 101 -6.90 5.79 -9.33
C ARG A 101 -6.33 6.67 -10.44
N PRO A 102 -7.15 7.37 -11.25
CA PRO A 102 -6.60 8.19 -12.35
C PRO A 102 -5.71 9.34 -11.88
N PHE A 103 -5.77 9.71 -10.61
CA PHE A 103 -4.99 10.81 -10.05
C PHE A 103 -3.77 10.34 -9.28
N THR A 104 -3.48 9.05 -9.31
CA THR A 104 -2.29 8.46 -8.67
C THR A 104 -1.12 8.45 -9.64
N ARG A 105 0.10 8.57 -9.07
CA ARG A 105 1.35 8.64 -9.84
C ARG A 105 2.44 7.83 -9.16
N ASN A 106 3.51 7.55 -9.90
CA ASN A 106 4.71 6.90 -9.38
C ASN A 106 4.41 5.59 -8.67
N ARG A 107 3.52 4.81 -9.25
CA ARG A 107 3.04 3.58 -8.62
C ARG A 107 4.12 2.50 -8.61
N ARG A 108 4.30 1.88 -7.46
CA ARG A 108 5.22 0.77 -7.28
C ARG A 108 4.52 -0.36 -6.56
N HIS A 109 4.78 -1.58 -7.02
CA HIS A 109 4.26 -2.78 -6.39
C HIS A 109 5.42 -3.70 -6.07
N ALA A 110 5.45 -4.23 -4.86
CA ALA A 110 6.50 -5.15 -4.44
C ALA A 110 5.91 -6.28 -3.61
N LEU A 111 6.45 -7.46 -3.80
CA LEU A 111 6.07 -8.63 -3.03
C LEU A 111 7.29 -9.10 -2.24
N TYR A 112 7.12 -9.29 -0.95
CA TYR A 112 8.18 -9.74 -0.06
C TYR A 112 7.77 -11.06 0.59
N LYS A 113 8.65 -12.03 0.53
CA LYS A 113 8.47 -13.28 1.27
C LYS A 113 9.11 -13.12 2.63
N ILE A 114 8.39 -13.45 3.68
CA ILE A 114 8.93 -13.41 5.05
C ILE A 114 9.92 -14.55 5.22
N ARG A 115 11.07 -14.22 5.73
CA ARG A 115 12.16 -15.19 5.91
C ARG A 115 12.10 -15.85 7.26
#